data_7f8fcf15edba2671513e9554c3e68f81
#
_entry.id   7f8fcf15edba2671513e9554c3e68f81
#
_cell.length_a   1.000
_cell.length_b   1.000
_cell.length_c   1.000
_cell.angle_alpha   90.00
_cell.angle_beta   90.00
_cell.angle_gamma   90.00
#
_symmetry.space_group_name_H-M   'P 1'
#
loop_
_entity.id
_entity.type
_entity.pdbx_description
1 polymer ?
#
loop_
_entity_poly.entity_id
_entity_poly.type
_entity_poly.pdbx_seq_one_letter_code
_entity_poly.pdbx_strand_id
1 'polypeptide(L)'
;MDVKNYNRNRKKPVRKKGLRIVAFLLLFIGVVLAVFRYYKFMSKSIYEESVSHLTEVLHQSDQMLRELTNKNLTYLHIWGENLQNISGEDEIRDYIKKAQEDAGFLEFFFLSSDGDYKMATGETGYLGLQENIEEDIRQGNDVIANAAVPGKSQLLVFATPKAHGIYQGFEYDAIAIAYENSDIVDVLDISAFDGNAQSFIIHPDGRVVIDHSSELWGNVYNFFGFLSRHSDMSEKEINVLLEKFKAGRTDAMLLNLDGRNYYLVYEKSDIQDWMFLGLVQADIVNASMNNLQFTTMLLVGAVVLCASCL
;
A
#
# COMPACT_ATOMS: atom_id res chain seq x y z
N MET A 1 64.69 6.07 -81.80
CA MET A 1 64.58 7.02 -80.72
C MET A 1 63.38 6.67 -79.91
N ASP A 2 63.65 6.02 -78.77
CA ASP A 2 62.63 5.44 -77.88
C ASP A 2 61.96 6.48 -76.99
N VAL A 3 60.65 6.50 -76.97
CA VAL A 3 59.86 7.21 -75.98
C VAL A 3 59.24 6.18 -75.05
N LYS A 4 59.83 5.93 -73.90
CA LYS A 4 59.31 5.10 -72.84
C LYS A 4 58.01 5.67 -72.24
N ASN A 5 56.94 4.94 -72.43
CA ASN A 5 55.66 5.13 -71.70
C ASN A 5 55.82 4.89 -70.21
N TYR A 6 55.63 5.92 -69.36
CA TYR A 6 55.61 5.81 -67.93
C TYR A 6 54.14 5.75 -67.43
N ASN A 7 53.63 4.52 -67.35
CA ASN A 7 52.28 4.22 -66.86
C ASN A 7 52.29 4.17 -65.30
N ARG A 8 52.01 5.31 -64.66
CA ARG A 8 51.92 5.42 -63.19
C ARG A 8 50.51 4.96 -62.75
N ASN A 9 50.40 3.66 -62.30
CA ASN A 9 49.25 3.12 -61.66
C ASN A 9 48.90 3.92 -60.37
N ARG A 10 47.94 4.82 -60.45
CA ARG A 10 47.28 5.42 -59.29
C ARG A 10 46.31 4.37 -58.72
N LYS A 11 46.72 3.63 -57.68
CA LYS A 11 45.80 2.83 -56.86
C LYS A 11 44.86 3.81 -56.19
N LYS A 12 43.58 3.70 -56.53
CA LYS A 12 42.49 4.53 -56.01
C LYS A 12 42.33 4.35 -54.49
N PRO A 13 42.09 5.44 -53.69
CA PRO A 13 41.94 5.42 -52.23
C PRO A 13 40.58 4.90 -51.76
N VAL A 14 39.89 4.07 -52.57
CA VAL A 14 38.50 3.57 -52.28
C VAL A 14 38.50 2.61 -51.10
N ARG A 15 39.58 1.90 -50.80
CA ARG A 15 39.65 0.92 -49.71
C ARG A 15 39.66 1.56 -48.32
N LYS A 16 40.18 2.76 -48.15
CA LYS A 16 40.22 3.46 -46.84
C LYS A 16 38.87 4.07 -46.42
N LYS A 17 38.01 4.51 -47.36
CA LYS A 17 36.69 5.03 -47.09
C LYS A 17 35.74 3.91 -46.64
N GLY A 18 35.75 2.73 -47.27
CA GLY A 18 34.93 1.60 -46.88
C GLY A 18 35.26 1.09 -45.45
N LEU A 19 36.55 1.05 -45.08
CA LEU A 19 36.96 0.63 -43.75
C LEU A 19 36.52 1.59 -42.64
N ARG A 20 36.54 2.91 -42.93
CA ARG A 20 36.04 3.94 -41.99
C ARG A 20 34.53 3.82 -41.78
N ILE A 21 33.75 3.57 -42.84
CA ILE A 21 32.30 3.38 -42.75
C ILE A 21 31.95 2.13 -41.92
N VAL A 22 32.66 1.00 -42.12
CA VAL A 22 32.46 -0.22 -41.33
C VAL A 22 32.82 0.01 -39.86
N ALA A 23 33.94 0.67 -39.57
CA ALA A 23 34.35 0.99 -38.19
C ALA A 23 33.33 1.91 -37.49
N PHE A 24 32.77 2.91 -38.21
CA PHE A 24 31.72 3.79 -37.71
C PHE A 24 30.43 3.01 -37.42
N LEU A 25 30.03 2.09 -38.30
CA LEU A 25 28.85 1.26 -38.13
C LEU A 25 28.98 0.32 -36.92
N LEU A 26 30.14 -0.27 -36.72
CA LEU A 26 30.43 -1.11 -35.54
C LEU A 26 30.40 -0.29 -34.26
N LEU A 27 30.96 0.93 -34.25
CA LEU A 27 30.94 1.83 -33.10
C LEU A 27 29.50 2.27 -32.79
N PHE A 28 28.71 2.61 -33.80
CA PHE A 28 27.30 2.96 -33.65
C PHE A 28 26.47 1.80 -33.06
N ILE A 29 26.64 0.58 -33.57
CA ILE A 29 26.00 -0.62 -33.00
C ILE A 29 26.43 -0.84 -31.56
N GLY A 30 27.72 -0.68 -31.25
CA GLY A 30 28.24 -0.79 -29.89
C GLY A 30 27.60 0.21 -28.92
N VAL A 31 27.45 1.48 -29.35
CA VAL A 31 26.77 2.52 -28.56
C VAL A 31 25.28 2.19 -28.34
N VAL A 32 24.56 1.77 -29.40
CA VAL A 32 23.15 1.38 -29.29
C VAL A 32 22.96 0.24 -28.31
N LEU A 33 23.82 -0.80 -28.38
CA LEU A 33 23.79 -1.92 -27.46
C LEU A 33 24.11 -1.51 -26.01
N ALA A 34 25.06 -0.60 -25.83
CA ALA A 34 25.43 -0.06 -24.50
C ALA A 34 24.26 0.74 -23.90
N VAL A 35 23.60 1.60 -24.69
CA VAL A 35 22.43 2.37 -24.28
C VAL A 35 21.26 1.43 -23.92
N PHE A 36 21.02 0.41 -24.73
CA PHE A 36 19.96 -0.58 -24.45
C PHE A 36 20.23 -1.36 -23.15
N ARG A 37 21.48 -1.77 -22.91
CA ARG A 37 21.86 -2.44 -21.65
C ARG A 37 21.76 -1.51 -20.45
N TYR A 38 22.19 -0.27 -20.61
CA TYR A 38 22.04 0.76 -19.57
C TYR A 38 20.58 1.01 -19.24
N TYR A 39 19.71 1.12 -20.25
CA TYR A 39 18.26 1.27 -20.07
C TYR A 39 17.66 0.10 -19.25
N LYS A 40 17.98 -1.13 -19.64
CA LYS A 40 17.53 -2.33 -18.92
C LYS A 40 18.02 -2.38 -17.46
N PHE A 41 19.27 -2.01 -17.24
CA PHE A 41 19.86 -1.96 -15.90
C PHE A 41 19.15 -0.91 -15.02
N MET A 42 18.98 0.30 -15.56
CA MET A 42 18.32 1.38 -14.84
C MET A 42 16.85 1.07 -14.54
N SER A 43 16.09 0.54 -15.49
CA SER A 43 14.69 0.15 -15.28
C SER A 43 14.56 -0.89 -14.16
N LYS A 44 15.48 -1.84 -14.09
CA LYS A 44 15.51 -2.83 -12.99
C LYS A 44 15.86 -2.16 -11.65
N SER A 45 16.86 -1.30 -11.62
CA SER A 45 17.29 -0.60 -10.40
C SER A 45 16.16 0.24 -9.79
N ILE A 46 15.36 0.91 -10.63
CA ILE A 46 14.23 1.72 -10.17
C ILE A 46 13.10 0.85 -9.66
N TYR A 47 12.79 -0.23 -10.35
CA TYR A 47 11.83 -1.18 -9.83
C TYR A 47 12.22 -1.65 -8.42
N GLU A 48 13.48 -2.06 -8.23
CA GLU A 48 13.99 -2.51 -6.93
C GLU A 48 13.95 -1.40 -5.87
N GLU A 49 14.34 -0.17 -6.22
CA GLU A 49 14.30 0.99 -5.33
C GLU A 49 12.86 1.37 -4.96
N SER A 50 11.93 1.37 -5.92
CA SER A 50 10.54 1.70 -5.68
C SER A 50 9.83 0.67 -4.84
N VAL A 51 10.07 -0.62 -5.10
CA VAL A 51 9.58 -1.71 -4.27
C VAL A 51 10.13 -1.59 -2.86
N SER A 52 11.42 -1.33 -2.69
CA SER A 52 12.04 -1.13 -1.39
C SER A 52 11.43 0.04 -0.63
N HIS A 53 11.22 1.18 -1.31
CA HIS A 53 10.61 2.35 -0.69
C HIS A 53 9.14 2.10 -0.29
N LEU A 54 8.33 1.47 -1.15
CA LEU A 54 6.97 1.08 -0.79
C LEU A 54 6.94 0.10 0.38
N THR A 55 7.82 -0.90 0.38
CA THR A 55 7.92 -1.87 1.49
C THR A 55 8.26 -1.16 2.80
N GLU A 56 9.19 -0.21 2.78
CA GLU A 56 9.55 0.58 3.98
C GLU A 56 8.36 1.38 4.50
N VAL A 57 7.60 2.03 3.61
CA VAL A 57 6.40 2.80 4.00
C VAL A 57 5.32 1.87 4.57
N LEU A 58 5.06 0.71 3.95
CA LEU A 58 4.10 -0.25 4.48
C LEU A 58 4.52 -0.77 5.86
N HIS A 59 5.81 -1.05 6.04
CA HIS A 59 6.35 -1.48 7.32
C HIS A 59 6.19 -0.41 8.41
N GLN A 60 6.43 0.86 8.09
CA GLN A 60 6.21 1.98 9.01
C GLN A 60 4.72 2.11 9.36
N SER A 61 3.83 1.97 8.37
CA SER A 61 2.38 2.00 8.60
C SER A 61 1.90 0.84 9.49
N ASP A 62 2.45 -0.38 9.31
CA ASP A 62 2.16 -1.51 10.19
C ASP A 62 2.63 -1.25 11.63
N GLN A 63 3.81 -0.64 11.81
CA GLN A 63 4.28 -0.23 13.13
C GLN A 63 3.37 0.82 13.77
N MET A 64 2.94 1.83 13.02
CA MET A 64 2.01 2.85 13.50
C MET A 64 0.65 2.25 13.91
N LEU A 65 0.13 1.31 13.12
CA LEU A 65 -1.11 0.61 13.48
C LEU A 65 -0.93 -0.21 14.76
N ARG A 66 0.21 -0.86 14.96
CA ARG A 66 0.52 -1.57 16.20
C ARG A 66 0.59 -0.64 17.41
N GLU A 67 1.24 0.49 17.27
CA GLU A 67 1.33 1.49 18.35
C GLU A 67 -0.05 2.04 18.70
N LEU A 68 -0.86 2.37 17.71
CA LEU A 68 -2.26 2.80 17.86
C LEU A 68 -3.09 1.73 18.58
N THR A 69 -2.96 0.48 18.15
CA THR A 69 -3.60 -0.67 18.76
C THR A 69 -3.25 -0.82 20.24
N ASN A 70 -1.96 -0.89 20.55
CA ASN A 70 -1.49 -1.05 21.91
C ASN A 70 -1.92 0.10 22.82
N LYS A 71 -1.88 1.33 22.30
CA LYS A 71 -2.35 2.51 23.00
C LYS A 71 -3.85 2.40 23.36
N ASN A 72 -4.69 2.07 22.37
CA ASN A 72 -6.13 2.00 22.56
C ASN A 72 -6.54 0.85 23.47
N LEU A 73 -5.93 -0.33 23.35
CA LEU A 73 -6.19 -1.44 24.24
C LEU A 73 -5.73 -1.13 25.67
N THR A 74 -4.59 -0.45 25.85
CA THR A 74 -4.14 0.01 27.16
C THR A 74 -5.14 0.98 27.80
N TYR A 75 -5.67 1.93 27.03
CA TYR A 75 -6.70 2.84 27.52
C TYR A 75 -7.99 2.11 27.89
N LEU A 76 -8.44 1.18 27.03
CA LEU A 76 -9.62 0.37 27.32
C LEU A 76 -9.46 -0.46 28.61
N HIS A 77 -8.29 -1.04 28.87
CA HIS A 77 -8.02 -1.74 30.13
C HIS A 77 -8.17 -0.80 31.34
N ILE A 78 -7.54 0.38 31.28
CA ILE A 78 -7.63 1.38 32.36
C ILE A 78 -9.06 1.85 32.57
N TRP A 79 -9.77 2.14 31.47
CA TRP A 79 -11.16 2.59 31.55
C TRP A 79 -12.09 1.49 32.06
N GLY A 80 -11.87 0.25 31.63
CA GLY A 80 -12.63 -0.89 32.11
C GLY A 80 -12.51 -1.09 33.62
N GLU A 81 -11.29 -1.01 34.15
CA GLU A 81 -11.04 -1.09 35.60
C GLU A 81 -11.72 0.07 36.35
N ASN A 82 -11.64 1.28 35.81
CA ASN A 82 -12.25 2.45 36.44
C ASN A 82 -13.79 2.40 36.40
N LEU A 83 -14.38 1.98 35.27
CA LEU A 83 -15.84 1.86 35.13
C LEU A 83 -16.47 0.89 36.14
N GLN A 84 -15.76 -0.19 36.52
CA GLN A 84 -16.23 -1.12 37.55
C GLN A 84 -16.34 -0.48 38.94
N ASN A 85 -15.65 0.63 39.18
CA ASN A 85 -15.65 1.35 40.44
C ASN A 85 -16.61 2.55 40.49
N ILE A 86 -17.27 2.88 39.36
CA ILE A 86 -18.25 3.96 39.26
C ILE A 86 -19.66 3.38 39.41
N SER A 87 -20.47 3.95 40.29
CA SER A 87 -21.81 3.41 40.60
C SER A 87 -22.97 4.19 39.98
N GLY A 88 -22.71 5.38 39.47
CA GLY A 88 -23.75 6.29 38.91
C GLY A 88 -23.75 6.33 37.40
N GLU A 89 -24.91 6.17 36.73
CA GLU A 89 -25.01 6.24 35.27
C GLU A 89 -24.53 7.59 34.71
N ASP A 90 -24.83 8.71 35.39
CA ASP A 90 -24.37 10.05 35.02
C ASP A 90 -22.85 10.18 35.17
N GLU A 91 -22.27 9.61 36.24
CA GLU A 91 -20.83 9.57 36.45
C GLU A 91 -20.11 8.73 35.38
N ILE A 92 -20.68 7.59 34.98
CA ILE A 92 -20.19 6.76 33.86
C ILE A 92 -20.20 7.58 32.57
N ARG A 93 -21.28 8.28 32.28
CA ARG A 93 -21.41 9.11 31.07
C ARG A 93 -20.38 10.23 31.03
N ASP A 94 -20.20 10.94 32.13
CA ASP A 94 -19.22 12.03 32.25
C ASP A 94 -17.79 11.48 32.13
N TYR A 95 -17.51 10.31 32.69
CA TYR A 95 -16.24 9.64 32.56
C TYR A 95 -15.90 9.26 31.11
N ILE A 96 -16.88 8.66 30.41
CA ILE A 96 -16.72 8.26 28.99
C ILE A 96 -16.54 9.51 28.11
N LYS A 97 -17.31 10.58 28.36
CA LYS A 97 -17.15 11.84 27.63
C LYS A 97 -15.75 12.42 27.78
N LYS A 98 -15.21 12.42 29.00
CA LYS A 98 -13.84 12.88 29.23
C LYS A 98 -12.82 11.98 28.53
N ALA A 99 -12.99 10.65 28.59
CA ALA A 99 -12.14 9.70 27.89
C ALA A 99 -12.15 9.94 26.36
N GLN A 100 -13.32 10.27 25.80
CA GLN A 100 -13.48 10.62 24.38
C GLN A 100 -12.73 11.91 24.02
N GLU A 101 -12.84 12.95 24.86
CA GLU A 101 -12.12 14.21 24.65
C GLU A 101 -10.60 14.02 24.72
N ASP A 102 -10.12 13.16 25.62
CA ASP A 102 -8.69 12.90 25.82
C ASP A 102 -8.08 11.98 24.75
N ALA A 103 -8.81 10.99 24.25
CA ALA A 103 -8.33 9.98 23.32
C ALA A 103 -8.73 10.16 21.85
N GLY A 104 -9.78 10.97 21.61
CA GLY A 104 -10.24 11.34 20.26
C GLY A 104 -10.96 10.22 19.50
N PHE A 105 -11.50 9.19 20.18
CA PHE A 105 -12.32 8.19 19.51
C PHE A 105 -13.71 8.71 19.16
N LEU A 106 -14.32 8.15 18.14
CA LEU A 106 -15.65 8.56 17.66
C LEU A 106 -16.76 8.11 18.61
N GLU A 107 -16.77 6.84 18.99
CA GLU A 107 -17.84 6.20 19.74
C GLU A 107 -17.30 5.27 20.82
N PHE A 108 -18.05 5.15 21.92
CA PHE A 108 -17.83 4.17 22.99
C PHE A 108 -19.01 3.22 23.07
N PHE A 109 -18.76 1.93 23.13
CA PHE A 109 -19.76 0.88 23.20
C PHE A 109 -19.58 0.00 24.43
N PHE A 110 -20.71 -0.31 25.09
CA PHE A 110 -20.86 -1.47 25.91
C PHE A 110 -21.32 -2.59 24.98
N LEU A 111 -20.52 -3.64 24.84
CA LEU A 111 -20.66 -4.66 23.78
C LEU A 111 -21.00 -6.02 24.42
N SER A 112 -22.05 -6.69 23.94
CA SER A 112 -22.30 -8.08 24.29
C SER A 112 -21.43 -9.01 23.41
N SER A 113 -21.24 -10.25 23.85
CA SER A 113 -20.52 -11.27 23.06
C SER A 113 -21.23 -11.60 21.74
N ASP A 114 -22.53 -11.29 21.60
CA ASP A 114 -23.30 -11.55 20.38
C ASP A 114 -23.24 -10.40 19.37
N GLY A 115 -22.52 -9.30 19.69
CA GLY A 115 -22.35 -8.14 18.82
C GLY A 115 -23.39 -7.04 19.01
N ASP A 116 -24.37 -7.21 19.92
CA ASP A 116 -25.27 -6.12 20.32
C ASP A 116 -24.51 -5.11 21.15
N TYR A 117 -24.85 -3.84 20.99
CA TYR A 117 -24.20 -2.77 21.74
C TYR A 117 -25.19 -1.79 22.38
N LYS A 118 -24.70 -1.10 23.40
CA LYS A 118 -25.32 0.09 23.98
C LYS A 118 -24.27 1.19 24.11
N MET A 119 -24.60 2.39 23.64
CA MET A 119 -23.76 3.58 23.82
C MET A 119 -23.99 4.24 25.17
N ALA A 120 -23.06 5.08 25.59
CA ALA A 120 -23.22 5.91 26.79
C ALA A 120 -24.44 6.86 26.72
N THR A 121 -24.85 7.22 25.51
CA THR A 121 -26.08 8.02 25.23
C THR A 121 -27.36 7.24 25.43
N GLY A 122 -27.30 5.91 25.57
CA GLY A 122 -28.44 5.01 25.68
C GLY A 122 -28.90 4.43 24.32
N GLU A 123 -28.32 4.83 23.20
CA GLU A 123 -28.58 4.25 21.89
C GLU A 123 -28.12 2.80 21.87
N THR A 124 -28.92 1.93 21.24
CA THR A 124 -28.62 0.51 21.09
C THR A 124 -28.63 0.10 19.62
N GLY A 125 -27.86 -0.91 19.28
CA GLY A 125 -27.81 -1.44 17.94
C GLY A 125 -26.98 -2.72 17.87
N TYR A 126 -26.60 -3.08 16.65
CA TYR A 126 -25.75 -4.24 16.35
C TYR A 126 -24.53 -3.79 15.57
N LEU A 127 -23.34 -4.17 16.04
CA LEU A 127 -22.09 -3.98 15.29
C LEU A 127 -21.97 -5.13 14.28
N GLY A 128 -22.06 -4.78 13.00
CA GLY A 128 -21.79 -5.74 11.91
C GLY A 128 -20.29 -5.99 11.80
N LEU A 129 -19.74 -6.71 12.76
CA LEU A 129 -18.31 -7.03 12.82
C LEU A 129 -17.97 -8.05 11.73
N GLN A 130 -16.87 -7.81 11.03
CA GLN A 130 -16.47 -8.66 9.90
C GLN A 130 -15.67 -9.89 10.34
N GLU A 131 -15.08 -9.84 11.54
CA GLU A 131 -14.36 -10.91 12.19
C GLU A 131 -15.27 -11.71 13.14
N ASN A 132 -14.89 -12.96 13.44
CA ASN A 132 -15.59 -13.77 14.43
C ASN A 132 -15.11 -13.43 15.85
N ILE A 133 -15.46 -12.22 16.31
CA ILE A 133 -15.00 -11.69 17.59
C ILE A 133 -15.73 -12.28 18.81
N GLU A 134 -16.87 -12.95 18.60
CA GLU A 134 -17.62 -13.57 19.68
C GLU A 134 -16.77 -14.56 20.48
N GLU A 135 -16.01 -15.37 19.76
CA GLU A 135 -15.11 -16.35 20.38
C GLU A 135 -13.96 -15.69 21.13
N ASP A 136 -13.36 -14.63 20.57
CA ASP A 136 -12.26 -13.89 21.20
C ASP A 136 -12.74 -13.21 22.50
N ILE A 137 -13.90 -12.55 22.48
CA ILE A 137 -14.50 -11.94 23.66
C ILE A 137 -14.77 -13.01 24.74
N ARG A 138 -15.35 -14.15 24.37
CA ARG A 138 -15.61 -15.27 25.31
C ARG A 138 -14.34 -15.88 25.88
N GLN A 139 -13.26 -15.89 25.12
CA GLN A 139 -11.94 -16.37 25.58
C GLN A 139 -11.18 -15.35 26.43
N GLY A 140 -11.67 -14.12 26.53
CA GLY A 140 -11.02 -13.04 27.29
C GLY A 140 -9.90 -12.33 26.50
N ASN A 141 -9.90 -12.46 25.19
CA ASN A 141 -8.92 -11.81 24.31
C ASN A 141 -9.37 -10.39 23.92
N ASP A 142 -8.39 -9.49 23.82
CA ASP A 142 -8.62 -8.19 23.21
C ASP A 142 -8.87 -8.35 21.71
N VAL A 143 -9.69 -7.48 21.14
CA VAL A 143 -10.16 -7.57 19.74
C VAL A 143 -9.88 -6.29 19.00
N ILE A 144 -9.48 -6.44 17.73
CA ILE A 144 -9.50 -5.38 16.73
C ILE A 144 -10.33 -5.89 15.56
N ALA A 145 -11.32 -5.12 15.15
CA ALA A 145 -12.23 -5.54 14.10
C ALA A 145 -12.65 -4.37 13.21
N ASN A 146 -12.98 -4.68 11.96
CA ASN A 146 -13.68 -3.75 11.10
C ASN A 146 -15.20 -3.92 11.29
N ALA A 147 -15.92 -2.83 11.49
CA ALA A 147 -17.34 -2.84 11.75
C ALA A 147 -18.11 -1.94 10.78
N ALA A 148 -19.32 -2.36 10.46
CA ALA A 148 -20.29 -1.56 9.75
C ALA A 148 -21.45 -1.19 10.69
N VAL A 149 -21.65 0.12 10.91
CA VAL A 149 -22.83 0.64 11.62
C VAL A 149 -23.75 1.27 10.58
N PRO A 150 -25.05 0.92 10.56
CA PRO A 150 -25.98 1.48 9.61
C PRO A 150 -25.98 3.02 9.62
N GLY A 151 -25.79 3.63 8.44
CA GLY A 151 -25.75 5.09 8.29
C GLY A 151 -24.46 5.77 8.68
N LYS A 152 -23.42 5.04 9.05
CA LYS A 152 -22.06 5.53 9.31
C LYS A 152 -21.07 4.95 8.28
N SER A 153 -19.89 5.57 8.19
CA SER A 153 -18.73 4.99 7.48
C SER A 153 -18.25 3.71 8.15
N GLN A 154 -17.38 2.97 7.49
CA GLN A 154 -16.73 1.82 8.12
C GLN A 154 -15.89 2.29 9.31
N LEU A 155 -15.94 1.53 10.39
CA LEU A 155 -15.28 1.81 11.65
C LEU A 155 -14.20 0.79 11.94
N LEU A 156 -13.07 1.25 12.47
CA LEU A 156 -12.10 0.38 13.13
C LEU A 156 -12.44 0.35 14.63
N VAL A 157 -12.72 -0.83 15.15
CA VAL A 157 -13.15 -1.07 16.54
C VAL A 157 -12.06 -1.76 17.32
N PHE A 158 -11.78 -1.23 18.51
CA PHE A 158 -10.92 -1.86 19.52
C PHE A 158 -11.81 -2.25 20.69
N ALA A 159 -11.74 -3.50 21.16
CA ALA A 159 -12.55 -3.98 22.26
C ALA A 159 -11.74 -4.79 23.26
N THR A 160 -12.16 -4.74 24.51
CA THR A 160 -11.58 -5.55 25.60
C THR A 160 -12.67 -6.18 26.46
N PRO A 161 -12.60 -7.51 26.73
CA PRO A 161 -13.52 -8.18 27.62
C PRO A 161 -13.13 -8.05 29.11
N LYS A 162 -12.14 -7.25 29.44
CA LYS A 162 -11.74 -7.02 30.85
C LYS A 162 -12.75 -6.22 31.67
N ALA A 163 -13.73 -5.58 31.02
CA ALA A 163 -14.83 -4.93 31.67
C ALA A 163 -16.14 -5.59 31.24
N HIS A 164 -16.88 -6.11 32.19
CA HIS A 164 -18.19 -6.70 32.02
C HIS A 164 -19.15 -6.22 33.10
N GLY A 165 -20.45 -6.20 32.84
CA GLY A 165 -21.41 -5.71 33.81
C GLY A 165 -22.75 -5.37 33.19
N ILE A 166 -23.48 -4.48 33.87
CA ILE A 166 -24.80 -3.99 33.44
C ILE A 166 -24.75 -2.46 33.36
N TYR A 167 -25.07 -1.90 32.20
CA TYR A 167 -25.25 -0.47 31.99
C TYR A 167 -26.66 -0.18 31.49
N GLN A 168 -27.45 0.59 32.27
CA GLN A 168 -28.86 0.92 31.96
C GLN A 168 -29.70 -0.31 31.56
N GLY A 169 -29.54 -1.41 32.30
CA GLY A 169 -30.25 -2.66 32.05
C GLY A 169 -29.73 -3.50 30.85
N PHE A 170 -28.65 -3.07 30.21
CA PHE A 170 -27.97 -3.81 29.16
C PHE A 170 -26.79 -4.56 29.76
N GLU A 171 -26.77 -5.87 29.64
CA GLU A 171 -25.65 -6.73 30.06
C GLU A 171 -24.58 -6.71 28.95
N TYR A 172 -23.33 -6.42 29.34
CA TYR A 172 -22.21 -6.33 28.39
C TYR A 172 -21.04 -7.21 28.86
N ASP A 173 -20.36 -7.82 27.89
CA ASP A 173 -19.22 -8.72 28.08
C ASP A 173 -17.88 -8.02 27.78
N ALA A 174 -17.93 -6.88 27.09
CA ALA A 174 -16.77 -6.10 26.69
C ALA A 174 -17.11 -4.62 26.62
N ILE A 175 -16.10 -3.77 26.69
CA ILE A 175 -16.17 -2.36 26.28
C ILE A 175 -15.35 -2.17 25.00
N ALA A 176 -15.82 -1.27 24.14
CA ALA A 176 -15.17 -0.99 22.87
C ALA A 176 -15.16 0.49 22.55
N ILE A 177 -14.16 0.90 21.76
CA ILE A 177 -14.12 2.22 21.13
C ILE A 177 -13.98 2.06 19.62
N ALA A 178 -14.45 3.04 18.88
CA ALA A 178 -14.37 3.06 17.42
C ALA A 178 -13.81 4.37 16.89
N TYR A 179 -13.10 4.26 15.78
CA TYR A 179 -12.63 5.35 14.93
C TYR A 179 -13.24 5.23 13.54
N GLU A 180 -13.45 6.34 12.84
CA GLU A 180 -13.70 6.26 11.41
C GLU A 180 -12.44 5.81 10.67
N ASN A 181 -12.61 5.04 9.60
CA ASN A 181 -11.46 4.59 8.80
C ASN A 181 -10.66 5.75 8.22
N SER A 182 -11.31 6.89 7.89
CA SER A 182 -10.66 8.13 7.47
C SER A 182 -9.66 8.65 8.49
N ASP A 183 -10.03 8.67 9.78
CA ASP A 183 -9.16 9.17 10.86
C ASP A 183 -7.94 8.26 11.04
N ILE A 184 -8.11 6.95 10.82
CA ILE A 184 -7.01 5.98 10.87
C ILE A 184 -6.06 6.14 9.68
N VAL A 185 -6.59 6.40 8.48
CA VAL A 185 -5.78 6.70 7.29
C VAL A 185 -4.86 7.89 7.54
N ASP A 186 -5.38 8.96 8.14
CA ASP A 186 -4.60 10.16 8.46
C ASP A 186 -3.49 9.88 9.48
N VAL A 187 -3.76 9.01 10.47
CA VAL A 187 -2.75 8.60 11.47
C VAL A 187 -1.66 7.72 10.86
N LEU A 188 -2.02 6.83 9.93
CA LEU A 188 -1.06 5.91 9.32
C LEU A 188 -0.11 6.61 8.33
N ASP A 189 -0.39 7.86 7.93
CA ASP A 189 0.41 8.71 7.02
C ASP A 189 1.08 7.93 5.87
N ILE A 190 0.26 7.17 5.12
CA ILE A 190 0.74 6.34 4.01
C ILE A 190 0.99 7.23 2.78
N SER A 191 1.79 8.27 2.97
CA SER A 191 2.13 9.26 1.93
C SER A 191 3.44 8.91 1.22
N ALA A 192 3.50 7.76 0.53
CA ALA A 192 4.63 7.45 -0.33
C ALA A 192 4.54 8.21 -1.67
N PHE A 193 5.69 8.53 -2.26
CA PHE A 193 5.81 9.19 -3.57
C PHE A 193 5.03 10.51 -3.68
N ASP A 194 5.21 11.40 -2.68
CA ASP A 194 4.53 12.71 -2.62
C ASP A 194 2.99 12.58 -2.65
N GLY A 195 2.43 11.57 -1.99
CA GLY A 195 1.00 11.30 -1.94
C GLY A 195 0.42 10.60 -3.18
N ASN A 196 1.27 10.12 -4.09
CA ASN A 196 0.82 9.41 -5.30
C ASN A 196 0.72 7.89 -5.12
N ALA A 197 1.11 7.35 -3.97
CA ALA A 197 0.85 5.95 -3.64
C ALA A 197 -0.57 5.80 -3.08
N GLN A 198 -1.20 4.69 -3.43
CA GLN A 198 -2.47 4.26 -2.88
C GLN A 198 -2.22 3.07 -1.98
N SER A 199 -2.97 2.95 -0.90
CA SER A 199 -2.78 1.86 0.05
C SER A 199 -4.09 1.25 0.51
N PHE A 200 -4.00 -0.01 0.90
CA PHE A 200 -5.10 -0.76 1.48
C PHE A 200 -4.61 -1.59 2.66
N ILE A 201 -5.45 -1.75 3.64
CA ILE A 201 -5.34 -2.83 4.61
C ILE A 201 -6.51 -3.78 4.34
N ILE A 202 -6.21 -5.04 4.13
CA ILE A 202 -7.22 -6.03 3.75
C ILE A 202 -7.08 -7.32 4.56
N HIS A 203 -8.16 -8.08 4.66
CA HIS A 203 -8.12 -9.48 5.06
C HIS A 203 -7.47 -10.34 3.97
N PRO A 204 -6.91 -11.50 4.31
CA PRO A 204 -6.35 -12.43 3.33
C PRO A 204 -7.33 -12.90 2.25
N ASP A 205 -8.64 -12.80 2.49
CA ASP A 205 -9.71 -13.10 1.52
C ASP A 205 -10.06 -11.92 0.59
N GLY A 206 -9.39 -10.78 0.77
CA GLY A 206 -9.55 -9.57 -0.04
C GLY A 206 -10.58 -8.57 0.47
N ARG A 207 -11.31 -8.85 1.56
CA ARG A 207 -12.19 -7.85 2.19
C ARG A 207 -11.35 -6.66 2.67
N VAL A 208 -11.76 -5.46 2.32
CA VAL A 208 -11.02 -4.24 2.65
C VAL A 208 -11.38 -3.78 4.06
N VAL A 209 -10.37 -3.56 4.88
CA VAL A 209 -10.44 -2.99 6.23
C VAL A 209 -10.29 -1.48 6.17
N ILE A 210 -9.22 -1.01 5.51
CA ILE A 210 -8.94 0.42 5.31
C ILE A 210 -8.62 0.65 3.83
N ASP A 211 -9.21 1.69 3.24
CA ASP A 211 -9.04 2.09 1.84
C ASP A 211 -8.59 3.55 1.77
N HIS A 212 -7.35 3.75 1.31
CA HIS A 212 -6.79 5.07 1.02
C HIS A 212 -6.74 5.36 -0.50
N SER A 213 -7.58 4.68 -1.29
CA SER A 213 -7.62 4.83 -2.75
C SER A 213 -8.90 5.48 -3.27
N SER A 214 -9.81 5.86 -2.39
CA SER A 214 -11.19 6.26 -2.72
C SER A 214 -11.30 7.42 -3.72
N GLU A 215 -10.32 8.31 -3.77
CA GLU A 215 -10.28 9.42 -4.74
C GLU A 215 -10.09 8.95 -6.18
N LEU A 216 -9.40 7.81 -6.42
CA LEU A 216 -9.12 7.29 -7.74
C LEU A 216 -10.17 6.29 -8.24
N TRP A 217 -10.60 5.37 -7.38
CA TRP A 217 -11.42 4.23 -7.79
C TRP A 217 -12.75 4.13 -7.05
N GLY A 218 -13.09 5.11 -6.19
CA GLY A 218 -14.22 5.03 -5.28
C GLY A 218 -14.00 3.97 -4.19
N ASN A 219 -15.05 3.61 -3.48
CA ASN A 219 -14.94 2.65 -2.37
C ASN A 219 -14.66 1.23 -2.88
N VAL A 220 -13.54 0.67 -2.48
CA VAL A 220 -13.16 -0.72 -2.76
C VAL A 220 -13.51 -1.60 -1.57
N TYR A 221 -14.53 -2.44 -1.70
CA TYR A 221 -14.97 -3.34 -0.63
C TYR A 221 -14.24 -4.70 -0.62
N ASN A 222 -13.77 -5.12 -1.81
CA ASN A 222 -13.00 -6.36 -1.97
C ASN A 222 -11.93 -6.18 -3.04
N PHE A 223 -10.68 -6.37 -2.66
CA PHE A 223 -9.53 -6.13 -3.50
C PHE A 223 -9.45 -7.08 -4.71
N PHE A 224 -9.77 -8.36 -4.53
CA PHE A 224 -9.76 -9.31 -5.65
C PHE A 224 -10.90 -9.06 -6.63
N GLY A 225 -12.06 -8.65 -6.13
CA GLY A 225 -13.16 -8.17 -6.96
C GLY A 225 -12.82 -6.87 -7.72
N PHE A 226 -12.02 -6.00 -7.12
CA PHE A 226 -11.46 -4.82 -7.78
C PHE A 226 -10.48 -5.24 -8.89
N LEU A 227 -9.52 -6.12 -8.61
CA LEU A 227 -8.57 -6.62 -9.62
C LEU A 227 -9.29 -7.28 -10.80
N SER A 228 -10.33 -8.05 -10.54
CA SER A 228 -11.12 -8.71 -11.60
C SER A 228 -11.81 -7.74 -12.57
N ARG A 229 -12.09 -6.52 -12.13
CA ARG A 229 -12.76 -5.49 -12.95
C ARG A 229 -11.80 -4.53 -13.62
N HIS A 230 -10.68 -4.21 -12.98
CA HIS A 230 -9.79 -3.13 -13.37
C HIS A 230 -8.43 -3.61 -13.88
N SER A 231 -8.06 -4.89 -13.68
CA SER A 231 -6.80 -5.43 -14.17
C SER A 231 -6.98 -6.31 -15.40
N ASP A 232 -5.87 -6.54 -16.11
CA ASP A 232 -5.78 -7.53 -17.21
C ASP A 232 -5.44 -8.95 -16.71
N MET A 233 -5.44 -9.14 -15.38
CA MET A 233 -5.17 -10.45 -14.76
C MET A 233 -6.29 -11.45 -15.08
N SER A 234 -5.89 -12.65 -15.46
CA SER A 234 -6.81 -13.77 -15.56
C SER A 234 -7.30 -14.23 -14.18
N GLU A 235 -8.47 -14.86 -14.11
CA GLU A 235 -8.99 -15.46 -12.89
C GLU A 235 -7.99 -16.41 -12.21
N LYS A 236 -7.21 -17.14 -12.99
CA LYS A 236 -6.16 -18.02 -12.47
C LYS A 236 -5.05 -17.24 -11.75
N GLU A 237 -4.62 -16.11 -12.29
CA GLU A 237 -3.59 -15.25 -11.67
C GLU A 237 -4.10 -14.60 -10.40
N ILE A 238 -5.35 -14.15 -10.39
CA ILE A 238 -6.02 -13.62 -9.20
C ILE A 238 -6.10 -14.69 -8.10
N ASN A 239 -6.47 -15.92 -8.44
CA ASN A 239 -6.51 -17.02 -7.48
C ASN A 239 -5.11 -17.38 -6.94
N VAL A 240 -4.06 -17.32 -7.76
CA VAL A 240 -2.67 -17.49 -7.28
C VAL A 240 -2.28 -16.40 -6.30
N LEU A 241 -2.67 -15.15 -6.55
CA LEU A 241 -2.42 -14.03 -5.65
C LEU A 241 -3.19 -14.19 -4.32
N LEU A 242 -4.46 -14.60 -4.39
CA LEU A 242 -5.27 -14.92 -3.21
C LEU A 242 -4.60 -15.99 -2.31
N GLU A 243 -4.09 -17.05 -2.91
CA GLU A 243 -3.40 -18.11 -2.14
C GLU A 243 -2.07 -17.60 -1.54
N LYS A 244 -1.36 -16.66 -2.20
CA LYS A 244 -0.19 -15.99 -1.62
C LYS A 244 -0.58 -15.16 -0.39
N PHE A 245 -1.70 -14.43 -0.43
CA PHE A 245 -2.21 -13.62 0.68
C PHE A 245 -2.62 -14.49 1.86
N LYS A 246 -3.38 -15.56 1.61
CA LYS A 246 -3.73 -16.53 2.64
C LYS A 246 -2.52 -17.21 3.29
N ALA A 247 -1.44 -17.36 2.52
CA ALA A 247 -0.17 -17.89 3.02
C ALA A 247 0.70 -16.82 3.73
N GLY A 248 0.23 -15.58 3.85
CA GLY A 248 0.94 -14.47 4.49
C GLY A 248 2.26 -14.13 3.83
N ARG A 249 2.35 -14.25 2.50
CA ARG A 249 3.59 -13.94 1.79
C ARG A 249 3.73 -12.45 1.56
N THR A 250 4.95 -11.95 1.73
CA THR A 250 5.37 -10.61 1.32
C THR A 250 6.01 -10.72 -0.06
N ASP A 251 5.58 -9.90 -1.01
CA ASP A 251 6.11 -9.91 -2.39
C ASP A 251 5.74 -8.58 -3.10
N ALA A 252 6.27 -8.40 -4.31
CA ALA A 252 5.96 -7.27 -5.18
C ALA A 252 5.70 -7.74 -6.61
N MET A 253 4.82 -7.04 -7.31
CA MET A 253 4.52 -7.33 -8.72
C MET A 253 4.13 -6.09 -9.50
N LEU A 254 4.23 -6.19 -10.82
CA LEU A 254 3.69 -5.20 -11.74
C LEU A 254 2.26 -5.59 -12.10
N LEU A 255 1.32 -4.66 -11.96
CA LEU A 255 -0.08 -4.79 -12.36
C LEU A 255 -0.40 -3.78 -13.45
N ASN A 256 -1.25 -4.16 -14.40
CA ASN A 256 -1.91 -3.21 -15.29
C ASN A 256 -3.34 -2.98 -14.78
N LEU A 257 -3.67 -1.74 -14.40
CA LEU A 257 -4.99 -1.34 -13.94
C LEU A 257 -5.50 -0.25 -14.88
N ASP A 258 -6.64 -0.49 -15.53
CA ASP A 258 -7.27 0.44 -16.48
C ASP A 258 -6.31 0.97 -17.56
N GLY A 259 -5.40 0.11 -18.05
CA GLY A 259 -4.40 0.43 -19.08
C GLY A 259 -3.16 1.16 -18.58
N ARG A 260 -2.99 1.33 -17.26
CA ARG A 260 -1.80 1.92 -16.62
C ARG A 260 -1.06 0.89 -15.78
N ASN A 261 0.25 0.96 -15.79
CA ASN A 261 1.09 0.06 -15.00
C ASN A 261 1.28 0.60 -13.58
N TYR A 262 1.09 -0.29 -12.60
CA TYR A 262 1.30 -0.02 -11.17
C TYR A 262 2.25 -1.04 -10.58
N TYR A 263 3.11 -0.59 -9.68
CA TYR A 263 3.82 -1.47 -8.76
C TYR A 263 2.89 -1.74 -7.58
N LEU A 264 2.57 -3.02 -7.34
CA LEU A 264 1.91 -3.51 -6.14
C LEU A 264 2.98 -4.12 -5.24
N VAL A 265 3.05 -3.66 -4.01
CA VAL A 265 3.77 -4.31 -2.91
C VAL A 265 2.75 -4.74 -1.88
N TYR A 266 2.94 -5.91 -1.30
CA TYR A 266 2.07 -6.40 -0.23
C TYR A 266 2.89 -7.10 0.84
N GLU A 267 2.51 -6.87 2.10
CA GLU A 267 3.17 -7.37 3.29
C GLU A 267 2.13 -7.85 4.30
N LYS A 268 2.43 -8.98 4.98
CA LYS A 268 1.58 -9.46 6.06
C LYS A 268 1.82 -8.62 7.32
N SER A 269 0.73 -8.18 7.97
CA SER A 269 0.76 -7.58 9.30
C SER A 269 0.91 -8.67 10.37
N ASP A 270 1.47 -8.28 11.50
CA ASP A 270 1.41 -9.10 12.74
C ASP A 270 0.07 -8.90 13.50
N ILE A 271 -0.77 -7.96 13.04
CA ILE A 271 -2.09 -7.67 13.58
C ILE A 271 -3.13 -8.46 12.77
N GLN A 272 -3.90 -9.34 13.41
CA GLN A 272 -5.08 -9.98 12.86
C GLN A 272 -4.89 -10.67 11.50
N ASP A 273 -3.74 -11.17 11.13
CA ASP A 273 -3.47 -11.76 9.80
C ASP A 273 -3.72 -10.82 8.60
N TRP A 274 -3.91 -9.52 8.83
CA TRP A 274 -4.16 -8.55 7.76
C TRP A 274 -2.99 -8.41 6.80
N MET A 275 -3.29 -7.92 5.59
CA MET A 275 -2.31 -7.63 4.56
C MET A 275 -2.28 -6.13 4.31
N PHE A 276 -1.11 -5.51 4.38
CA PHE A 276 -0.87 -4.16 3.91
C PHE A 276 -0.51 -4.19 2.42
N LEU A 277 -1.14 -3.33 1.64
CA LEU A 277 -0.91 -3.21 0.21
C LEU A 277 -0.57 -1.76 -0.13
N GLY A 278 0.45 -1.60 -0.96
CA GLY A 278 0.83 -0.31 -1.56
C GLY A 278 0.83 -0.41 -3.08
N LEU A 279 0.19 0.57 -3.72
CA LEU A 279 0.14 0.71 -5.17
C LEU A 279 0.70 2.07 -5.57
N VAL A 280 1.63 2.10 -6.50
CA VAL A 280 2.12 3.34 -7.11
C VAL A 280 2.18 3.19 -8.62
N GLN A 281 1.74 4.23 -9.34
CA GLN A 281 1.81 4.23 -10.80
C GLN A 281 3.28 4.22 -11.27
N ALA A 282 3.63 3.27 -12.14
CA ALA A 282 4.99 3.11 -12.64
C ALA A 282 5.53 4.37 -13.36
N ASP A 283 4.66 5.13 -14.01
CA ASP A 283 5.06 6.36 -14.70
C ASP A 283 5.47 7.48 -13.73
N ILE A 284 4.86 7.55 -12.55
CA ILE A 284 5.22 8.53 -11.50
C ILE A 284 6.62 8.24 -10.99
N VAL A 285 6.89 6.98 -10.71
CA VAL A 285 8.19 6.49 -10.28
C VAL A 285 9.26 6.73 -11.35
N ASN A 286 8.92 6.48 -12.61
CA ASN A 286 9.82 6.65 -13.75
C ASN A 286 9.98 8.11 -14.20
N ALA A 287 9.12 9.03 -13.78
CA ALA A 287 9.15 10.44 -14.21
C ALA A 287 10.47 11.14 -13.85
N SER A 288 11.02 10.87 -12.68
CA SER A 288 12.35 11.36 -12.26
C SER A 288 13.48 10.87 -13.18
N MET A 289 13.30 9.72 -13.82
CA MET A 289 14.24 9.10 -14.74
C MET A 289 14.16 9.61 -16.17
N ASN A 290 12.98 9.95 -16.66
CA ASN A 290 12.84 10.43 -18.03
C ASN A 290 13.70 11.65 -18.29
N ASN A 291 13.89 12.51 -17.29
CA ASN A 291 14.81 13.67 -17.37
C ASN A 291 16.28 13.25 -17.45
N LEU A 292 16.70 12.26 -16.66
CA LEU A 292 18.06 11.70 -16.68
C LEU A 292 18.35 10.96 -17.99
N GLN A 293 17.38 10.19 -18.49
CA GLN A 293 17.51 9.45 -19.76
C GLN A 293 17.63 10.41 -20.95
N PHE A 294 16.82 11.46 -21.01
CA PHE A 294 16.89 12.47 -22.06
C PHE A 294 18.26 13.16 -22.06
N THR A 295 18.77 13.54 -20.90
CA THR A 295 20.10 14.15 -20.75
C THR A 295 21.21 13.19 -21.17
N THR A 296 21.14 11.92 -20.79
CA THR A 296 22.10 10.89 -21.18
C THR A 296 22.06 10.62 -22.69
N MET A 297 20.88 10.55 -23.30
CA MET A 297 20.71 10.40 -24.75
C MET A 297 21.29 11.58 -25.53
N LEU A 298 21.09 12.83 -25.05
CA LEU A 298 21.68 14.01 -25.64
C LEU A 298 23.21 13.98 -25.57
N LEU A 299 23.78 13.56 -24.43
CA LEU A 299 25.22 13.45 -24.23
C LEU A 299 25.84 12.39 -25.14
N VAL A 300 25.22 11.21 -25.25
CA VAL A 300 25.64 10.14 -26.17
C VAL A 300 25.52 10.58 -27.63
N GLY A 301 24.42 11.24 -27.99
CA GLY A 301 24.22 11.82 -29.32
C GLY A 301 25.30 12.84 -29.68
N ALA A 302 25.65 13.73 -28.74
CA ALA A 302 26.70 14.72 -28.91
C ALA A 302 28.09 14.07 -29.11
N VAL A 303 28.43 13.04 -28.34
CA VAL A 303 29.69 12.27 -28.48
C VAL A 303 29.76 11.57 -29.84
N VAL A 304 28.65 10.95 -30.31
CA VAL A 304 28.59 10.32 -31.63
C VAL A 304 28.73 11.34 -32.76
N LEU A 305 28.11 12.53 -32.64
CA LEU A 305 28.25 13.61 -33.61
C LEU A 305 29.68 14.15 -33.62
N CYS A 306 30.31 14.39 -32.48
CA CYS A 306 31.72 14.81 -32.41
C CYS A 306 32.69 13.80 -33.03
N ALA A 307 32.46 12.50 -32.76
CA ALA A 307 33.27 11.42 -33.35
C ALA A 307 33.05 11.27 -34.88
N SER A 308 31.94 11.69 -35.41
CA SER A 308 31.66 11.67 -36.86
C SER A 308 32.27 12.87 -37.63
N CYS A 309 32.62 13.94 -36.94
CA CYS A 309 33.25 15.15 -37.52
C CYS A 309 34.79 15.08 -37.58
N LEU A 310 35.40 14.09 -36.91
CA LEU A 310 36.84 13.79 -36.90
C LEU A 310 37.19 12.72 -37.94
#